data_df74cf5103a47edae6106a3d5e8927f7
#
_entry.id   df74cf5103a47edae6106a3d5e8927f7
#
_cell.length_a   1.000
_cell.length_b   1.000
_cell.length_c   1.000
_cell.angle_alpha   90.00
_cell.angle_beta   90.00
_cell.angle_gamma   90.00
#
_symmetry.space_group_name_H-M   'P 1'
#
loop_
_entity.id
_entity.type
_entity.pdbx_description
1 polymer ?
#
loop_
_entity_poly.entity_id
_entity_poly.type
_entity_poly.pdbx_seq_one_letter_code
_entity_poly.pdbx_strand_id
1 'polypeptide(L)'
;MEARLAEPRLAPPIHAVRSTTPGVFATLRGLRGNALEMWGRRAYEQTAVVGSFLGRMQVLLNDPEAIGHVLVRNAANYTRPAITRRLLAPLLGDGLLLAEGAAWRHQRRTIAPILAPRSMPVLTGHVAVEAAACRDRLAARPEIELLPEMQRTALEIAGRSMFSLEMGAHGGALRTLLIRFATQLARPSPLDLLLPAGIPSFQDAARRRFRREWTALIATIVDARARLPATDGPRDLFDMLVAARDPETGEGFSREQLCDQVATMILAGHETTALTLFWSLSLLAQSPSWQSRVADEARANPFGPDDASDVLARLPVTRAVVSEALRLYPPAFMITRAASKRDVANGTLIPRGATVAIAPWVLHRHTLLWPDPAAFDPARFMPDAPAPPRFSYLPFGAGPRICVAAQFAMSEAVLVLATLVGAYRVSSLDAAEVRPIGRVTTQPDRPAHFSFVARNRRRD
;
A
#
# COMPACT_ATOMS: atom_id res chain seq x y z
N MET A 1 30.45 -21.13 -24.47
CA MET A 1 30.03 -19.97 -23.66
C MET A 1 29.10 -19.14 -24.53
N GLU A 2 27.85 -19.64 -24.67
CA GLU A 2 26.81 -18.99 -25.48
C GLU A 2 26.39 -17.71 -24.77
N ALA A 3 26.53 -16.60 -25.47
CA ALA A 3 25.93 -15.32 -25.06
C ALA A 3 24.40 -15.54 -25.06
N ARG A 4 23.82 -15.74 -23.87
CA ARG A 4 22.38 -15.60 -23.67
C ARG A 4 22.02 -14.20 -24.16
N LEU A 5 21.37 -14.12 -25.31
CA LEU A 5 20.72 -12.89 -25.78
C LEU A 5 19.89 -12.38 -24.61
N ALA A 6 20.26 -11.22 -24.08
CA ALA A 6 19.52 -10.61 -22.98
C ALA A 6 18.07 -10.41 -23.46
N GLU A 7 17.12 -11.09 -22.82
CA GLU A 7 15.70 -10.83 -23.11
C GLU A 7 15.45 -9.32 -23.05
N PRO A 8 14.69 -8.76 -24.00
CA PRO A 8 14.33 -7.35 -23.96
C PRO A 8 13.64 -7.06 -22.59
N ARG A 9 14.19 -6.11 -21.85
CA ARG A 9 13.62 -5.73 -20.54
C ARG A 9 12.19 -5.26 -20.74
N LEU A 10 11.27 -5.88 -20.00
CA LEU A 10 9.87 -5.49 -20.01
C LEU A 10 9.75 -4.02 -19.53
N ALA A 11 9.18 -3.16 -20.38
CA ALA A 11 8.78 -1.80 -20.01
C ALA A 11 7.25 -1.78 -19.86
N PRO A 12 6.73 -1.99 -18.65
CA PRO A 12 5.28 -2.10 -18.46
C PRO A 12 4.58 -0.77 -18.75
N PRO A 13 3.32 -0.81 -19.20
CA PRO A 13 2.60 0.36 -19.67
C PRO A 13 2.38 1.38 -18.58
N ILE A 14 2.63 2.64 -18.91
CA ILE A 14 2.28 3.80 -18.11
C ILE A 14 1.51 4.80 -18.97
N HIS A 15 0.85 5.76 -18.35
CA HIS A 15 0.30 6.89 -19.10
C HIS A 15 1.44 7.75 -19.67
N ALA A 16 1.22 8.31 -20.88
CA ALA A 16 2.17 9.22 -21.48
C ALA A 16 2.43 10.41 -20.56
N VAL A 17 3.71 10.64 -20.25
CA VAL A 17 4.13 11.78 -19.44
C VAL A 17 3.98 13.06 -20.26
N ARG A 18 3.24 14.02 -19.75
CA ARG A 18 3.03 15.32 -20.42
C ARG A 18 4.34 16.09 -20.51
N SER A 19 4.57 16.79 -21.63
CA SER A 19 5.74 17.65 -21.81
C SER A 19 5.75 18.87 -20.86
N THR A 20 4.57 19.37 -20.47
CA THR A 20 4.39 20.55 -19.62
C THR A 20 3.69 20.21 -18.31
N THR A 21 3.90 21.03 -17.29
CA THR A 21 3.15 20.95 -16.03
C THR A 21 1.69 21.33 -16.29
N PRO A 22 0.70 20.51 -15.87
CA PRO A 22 -0.69 20.80 -16.12
C PRO A 22 -1.16 22.05 -15.35
N GLY A 23 -1.97 22.89 -16.01
CA GLY A 23 -2.62 24.04 -15.38
C GLY A 23 -3.69 23.60 -14.37
N VAL A 24 -4.28 24.56 -13.64
CA VAL A 24 -5.23 24.31 -12.55
C VAL A 24 -6.39 23.40 -12.96
N PHE A 25 -7.02 23.65 -14.10
CA PHE A 25 -8.15 22.83 -14.60
C PHE A 25 -7.73 21.38 -14.93
N ALA A 26 -6.56 21.22 -15.55
CA ALA A 26 -6.02 19.90 -15.88
C ALA A 26 -5.65 19.12 -14.60
N THR A 27 -5.11 19.81 -13.59
CA THR A 27 -4.82 19.23 -12.27
C THR A 27 -6.09 18.80 -11.55
N LEU A 28 -7.15 19.64 -11.54
CA LEU A 28 -8.45 19.28 -10.96
C LEU A 28 -9.09 18.07 -11.66
N ARG A 29 -8.99 18.03 -12.99
CA ARG A 29 -9.45 16.88 -13.77
C ARG A 29 -8.66 15.62 -13.45
N GLY A 30 -7.32 15.74 -13.33
CA GLY A 30 -6.44 14.64 -12.95
C GLY A 30 -6.77 14.10 -11.56
N LEU A 31 -6.92 14.96 -10.55
CA LEU A 31 -7.30 14.57 -9.18
C LEU A 31 -8.64 13.82 -9.12
N ARG A 32 -9.56 14.07 -10.05
CA ARG A 32 -10.87 13.40 -10.13
C ARG A 32 -10.85 12.14 -11.00
N GLY A 33 -9.97 12.05 -11.97
CA GLY A 33 -9.85 10.95 -12.92
C GLY A 33 -8.66 10.05 -12.63
N ASN A 34 -7.47 10.53 -12.98
CA ASN A 34 -6.21 9.84 -12.80
C ASN A 34 -5.14 10.80 -12.26
N ALA A 35 -4.88 10.72 -10.97
CA ALA A 35 -3.90 11.59 -10.31
C ALA A 35 -2.44 11.33 -10.78
N LEU A 36 -2.15 10.19 -11.41
CA LEU A 36 -0.82 9.91 -11.95
C LEU A 36 -0.46 10.80 -13.15
N GLU A 37 -1.45 11.37 -13.82
CA GLU A 37 -1.25 12.28 -14.95
C GLU A 37 -0.99 13.75 -14.56
N MET A 38 -1.00 14.06 -13.26
CA MET A 38 -0.79 15.42 -12.78
C MET A 38 0.67 15.87 -12.82
N TRP A 39 1.60 14.95 -13.07
CA TRP A 39 3.03 15.26 -13.14
C TRP A 39 3.50 15.33 -14.58
N GLY A 40 4.09 16.48 -14.95
CA GLY A 40 4.76 16.65 -16.23
C GLY A 40 6.21 16.15 -16.18
N ARG A 41 6.89 16.17 -17.33
CA ARG A 41 8.26 15.65 -17.52
C ARG A 41 9.26 16.19 -16.50
N ARG A 42 9.17 17.48 -16.14
CA ARG A 42 10.04 18.09 -15.13
C ARG A 42 10.02 17.36 -13.78
N ALA A 43 8.89 16.75 -13.42
CA ALA A 43 8.78 16.02 -12.17
C ALA A 43 9.71 14.79 -12.12
N TYR A 44 10.02 14.19 -13.27
CA TYR A 44 10.88 13.00 -13.38
C TYR A 44 12.35 13.31 -13.63
N GLU A 45 12.70 14.59 -13.81
CA GLU A 45 14.05 15.04 -14.19
C GLU A 45 14.64 16.05 -13.20
N GLN A 46 13.81 16.73 -12.38
CA GLN A 46 14.25 17.79 -11.47
C GLN A 46 14.17 17.32 -10.01
N THR A 47 15.12 17.74 -9.20
CA THR A 47 15.21 17.42 -7.77
C THR A 47 14.08 18.06 -6.96
N ALA A 48 13.52 19.17 -7.43
CA ALA A 48 12.33 19.79 -6.86
C ALA A 48 11.53 20.51 -7.95
N VAL A 49 10.20 20.46 -7.84
CA VAL A 49 9.30 21.25 -8.69
C VAL A 49 8.41 22.11 -7.80
N VAL A 50 8.52 23.42 -7.95
CA VAL A 50 7.74 24.39 -7.19
C VAL A 50 6.65 24.97 -8.09
N GLY A 51 5.44 25.03 -7.56
CA GLY A 51 4.28 25.58 -8.24
C GLY A 51 3.28 26.19 -7.28
N SER A 52 2.16 26.66 -7.82
CA SER A 52 1.03 27.16 -7.02
C SER A 52 -0.26 26.48 -7.47
N PHE A 53 -1.07 26.08 -6.51
CA PHE A 53 -2.39 25.52 -6.76
C PHE A 53 -3.40 26.16 -5.81
N LEU A 54 -4.41 26.84 -6.37
CA LEU A 54 -5.44 27.58 -5.63
C LEU A 54 -4.84 28.56 -4.59
N GLY A 55 -3.81 29.31 -4.99
CA GLY A 55 -3.14 30.30 -4.14
C GLY A 55 -2.21 29.73 -3.07
N ARG A 56 -2.04 28.42 -2.99
CA ARG A 56 -1.12 27.76 -2.06
C ARG A 56 0.09 27.20 -2.78
N MET A 57 1.27 27.43 -2.24
CA MET A 57 2.50 26.86 -2.79
C MET A 57 2.49 25.34 -2.65
N GLN A 58 2.84 24.68 -3.75
CA GLN A 58 3.03 23.23 -3.83
C GLN A 58 4.50 22.96 -4.15
N VAL A 59 5.13 22.09 -3.41
CA VAL A 59 6.52 21.70 -3.62
C VAL A 59 6.57 20.18 -3.77
N LEU A 60 6.88 19.69 -4.96
CA LEU A 60 7.24 18.29 -5.17
C LEU A 60 8.74 18.15 -4.91
N LEU A 61 9.10 17.25 -4.00
CA LEU A 61 10.48 16.92 -3.69
C LEU A 61 10.85 15.55 -4.24
N ASN A 62 11.94 15.50 -5.01
CA ASN A 62 12.56 14.28 -5.54
C ASN A 62 14.02 14.13 -5.08
N ASP A 63 14.58 15.15 -4.45
CA ASP A 63 15.90 15.09 -3.86
C ASP A 63 15.89 14.24 -2.59
N PRO A 64 16.70 13.16 -2.50
CA PRO A 64 16.72 12.27 -1.33
C PRO A 64 17.09 12.98 -0.02
N GLU A 65 18.00 13.96 -0.04
CA GLU A 65 18.39 14.71 1.15
C GLU A 65 17.27 15.63 1.64
N ALA A 66 16.59 16.32 0.72
CA ALA A 66 15.41 17.13 1.04
C ALA A 66 14.27 16.26 1.59
N ILE A 67 14.05 15.07 1.01
CA ILE A 67 13.07 14.09 1.49
C ILE A 67 13.43 13.63 2.91
N GLY A 68 14.70 13.28 3.15
CA GLY A 68 15.19 12.91 4.47
C GLY A 68 15.04 14.04 5.49
N HIS A 69 15.22 15.29 5.08
CA HIS A 69 14.97 16.45 5.93
C HIS A 69 13.49 16.54 6.33
N VAL A 70 12.58 16.51 5.36
CA VAL A 70 11.13 16.68 5.59
C VAL A 70 10.52 15.51 6.35
N LEU A 71 10.88 14.26 6.03
CA LEU A 71 10.24 13.09 6.62
C LEU A 71 10.90 12.61 7.91
N VAL A 72 12.17 12.97 8.15
CA VAL A 72 12.94 12.46 9.30
C VAL A 72 13.47 13.58 10.17
N ARG A 73 14.43 14.38 9.67
CA ARG A 73 15.18 15.33 10.50
C ARG A 73 14.32 16.47 11.05
N ASN A 74 13.37 16.99 10.27
CA ASN A 74 12.45 18.04 10.67
C ASN A 74 10.98 17.63 10.58
N ALA A 75 10.69 16.33 10.77
CA ALA A 75 9.34 15.77 10.62
C ALA A 75 8.30 16.48 11.52
N ALA A 76 8.71 17.05 12.66
CA ALA A 76 7.83 17.78 13.57
C ALA A 76 7.26 19.08 12.95
N ASN A 77 7.94 19.66 11.95
CA ASN A 77 7.45 20.82 11.21
C ASN A 77 6.38 20.49 10.17
N TYR A 78 6.13 19.20 9.90
CA TYR A 78 5.32 18.75 8.78
C TYR A 78 4.14 17.90 9.24
N THR A 79 2.95 18.47 9.15
CA THR A 79 1.69 17.80 9.51
C THR A 79 0.97 17.27 8.27
N ARG A 80 -0.10 16.49 8.48
CA ARG A 80 -0.97 16.13 7.36
C ARG A 80 -1.79 17.33 6.89
N PRO A 81 -1.95 17.52 5.56
CA PRO A 81 -2.86 18.54 5.05
C PRO A 81 -4.30 18.32 5.56
N ALA A 82 -5.00 19.41 5.89
CA ALA A 82 -6.36 19.36 6.40
C ALA A 82 -7.32 18.61 5.46
N ILE A 83 -7.10 18.72 4.14
CA ILE A 83 -7.89 17.99 3.14
C ILE A 83 -7.77 16.47 3.29
N THR A 84 -6.58 15.95 3.60
CA THR A 84 -6.39 14.51 3.83
C THR A 84 -7.23 14.02 5.00
N ARG A 85 -7.23 14.75 6.11
CA ARG A 85 -8.07 14.44 7.26
C ARG A 85 -9.55 14.49 6.91
N ARG A 86 -10.00 15.55 6.22
CA ARG A 86 -11.39 15.73 5.80
C ARG A 86 -11.91 14.55 4.96
N LEU A 87 -11.08 14.07 4.03
CA LEU A 87 -11.46 12.97 3.14
C LEU A 87 -11.45 11.63 3.86
N LEU A 88 -10.46 11.35 4.69
CA LEU A 88 -10.25 10.01 5.24
C LEU A 88 -10.83 9.80 6.66
N ALA A 89 -11.10 10.86 7.43
CA ALA A 89 -11.66 10.72 8.77
C ALA A 89 -13.01 9.97 8.83
N PRO A 90 -13.91 10.06 7.83
CA PRO A 90 -15.14 9.26 7.84
C PRO A 90 -14.90 7.75 7.90
N LEU A 91 -13.78 7.29 7.33
CA LEU A 91 -13.41 5.88 7.28
C LEU A 91 -12.50 5.49 8.46
N LEU A 92 -11.49 6.31 8.79
CA LEU A 92 -10.40 5.98 9.72
C LEU A 92 -10.59 6.53 11.14
N GLY A 93 -11.54 7.44 11.36
CA GLY A 93 -11.67 8.13 12.63
C GLY A 93 -10.39 8.85 13.05
N ASP A 94 -10.03 8.72 14.31
CA ASP A 94 -8.77 9.22 14.88
C ASP A 94 -7.70 8.12 15.02
N GLY A 95 -7.76 7.07 14.18
CA GLY A 95 -6.76 6.00 14.16
C GLY A 95 -5.36 6.46 13.74
N LEU A 96 -4.37 5.56 13.90
CA LEU A 96 -2.93 5.83 13.73
C LEU A 96 -2.58 6.60 12.45
N LEU A 97 -3.27 6.32 11.35
CA LEU A 97 -2.98 6.97 10.07
C LEU A 97 -3.28 8.47 10.09
N LEU A 98 -4.33 8.91 10.79
CA LEU A 98 -4.76 10.32 10.82
C LEU A 98 -4.41 11.06 12.11
N ALA A 99 -4.10 10.35 13.18
CA ALA A 99 -3.72 10.95 14.45
C ALA A 99 -2.48 11.86 14.34
N GLU A 100 -2.44 12.94 15.10
CA GLU A 100 -1.34 13.90 15.15
C GLU A 100 -0.89 14.15 16.59
N GLY A 101 0.29 14.73 16.77
CA GLY A 101 0.81 15.17 18.07
C GLY A 101 0.93 14.06 19.11
N ALA A 102 0.43 14.30 20.33
CA ALA A 102 0.51 13.35 21.45
C ALA A 102 -0.31 12.07 21.19
N ALA A 103 -1.51 12.21 20.62
CA ALA A 103 -2.36 11.06 20.31
C ALA A 103 -1.68 10.10 19.31
N TRP A 104 -1.01 10.63 18.27
CA TRP A 104 -0.25 9.81 17.36
C TRP A 104 0.94 9.12 18.06
N ARG A 105 1.69 9.83 18.91
CA ARG A 105 2.83 9.23 19.64
C ARG A 105 2.37 8.08 20.52
N HIS A 106 1.31 8.28 21.30
CA HIS A 106 0.70 7.23 22.11
C HIS A 106 0.33 6.00 21.26
N GLN A 107 -0.49 6.18 20.22
CA GLN A 107 -0.91 5.09 19.35
C GLN A 107 0.27 4.39 18.68
N ARG A 108 1.27 5.16 18.19
CA ARG A 108 2.45 4.58 17.53
C ARG A 108 3.28 3.72 18.50
N ARG A 109 3.53 4.19 19.72
CA ARG A 109 4.27 3.44 20.73
C ARG A 109 3.54 2.17 21.17
N THR A 110 2.22 2.24 21.25
CA THR A 110 1.38 1.10 21.62
C THR A 110 1.32 0.04 20.51
N ILE A 111 1.23 0.46 19.25
CA ILE A 111 1.04 -0.46 18.10
C ILE A 111 2.36 -1.02 17.57
N ALA A 112 3.44 -0.25 17.52
CA ALA A 112 4.66 -0.69 16.87
C ALA A 112 5.26 -2.00 17.46
N PRO A 113 5.24 -2.25 18.78
CA PRO A 113 5.71 -3.51 19.35
C PRO A 113 4.90 -4.74 18.93
N ILE A 114 3.61 -4.56 18.58
CA ILE A 114 2.70 -5.65 18.17
C ILE A 114 3.10 -6.18 16.77
N LEU A 115 3.61 -5.32 15.91
CA LEU A 115 4.05 -5.64 14.56
C LEU A 115 5.58 -5.82 14.46
N ALA A 116 6.23 -6.05 15.58
CA ALA A 116 7.67 -6.33 15.65
C ALA A 116 7.98 -7.76 15.16
N PRO A 117 9.25 -8.09 14.83
CA PRO A 117 9.65 -9.42 14.33
C PRO A 117 9.17 -10.59 15.17
N ARG A 118 9.10 -10.43 16.49
CA ARG A 118 8.63 -11.47 17.43
C ARG A 118 7.18 -11.93 17.20
N SER A 119 6.35 -11.09 16.60
CA SER A 119 4.93 -11.40 16.33
C SER A 119 4.74 -12.00 14.93
N MET A 120 5.77 -11.98 14.09
CA MET A 120 5.68 -12.46 12.70
C MET A 120 5.28 -13.93 12.57
N PRO A 121 5.79 -14.88 13.40
CA PRO A 121 5.40 -16.28 13.25
C PRO A 121 3.87 -16.50 13.31
N VAL A 122 3.19 -15.89 14.28
CA VAL A 122 1.72 -15.97 14.40
C VAL A 122 1.02 -15.39 13.18
N LEU A 123 1.45 -14.17 12.76
CA LEU A 123 0.80 -13.46 11.66
C LEU A 123 1.05 -14.13 10.30
N THR A 124 2.26 -14.61 10.04
CA THR A 124 2.60 -15.27 8.77
C THR A 124 1.98 -16.66 8.65
N GLY A 125 1.74 -17.35 9.75
CA GLY A 125 0.98 -18.59 9.77
C GLY A 125 -0.43 -18.41 9.20
N HIS A 126 -1.14 -17.35 9.60
CA HIS A 126 -2.45 -17.00 9.01
C HIS A 126 -2.35 -16.66 7.52
N VAL A 127 -1.26 -16.00 7.09
CA VAL A 127 -1.02 -15.73 5.67
C VAL A 127 -0.85 -17.02 4.89
N ALA A 128 -0.07 -17.98 5.39
CA ALA A 128 0.16 -19.25 4.72
C ALA A 128 -1.14 -20.06 4.54
N VAL A 129 -1.99 -20.08 5.57
CA VAL A 129 -3.32 -20.73 5.50
C VAL A 129 -4.17 -20.14 4.38
N GLU A 130 -4.25 -18.81 4.29
CA GLU A 130 -5.09 -18.17 3.29
C GLU A 130 -4.46 -18.18 1.90
N ALA A 131 -3.13 -18.14 1.78
CA ALA A 131 -2.43 -18.34 0.52
C ALA A 131 -2.74 -19.74 -0.08
N ALA A 132 -2.76 -20.78 0.77
CA ALA A 132 -3.16 -22.12 0.37
C ALA A 132 -4.64 -22.17 -0.03
N ALA A 133 -5.53 -21.53 0.71
CA ALA A 133 -6.95 -21.44 0.37
C ALA A 133 -7.18 -20.70 -0.96
N CYS A 134 -6.44 -19.62 -1.23
CA CYS A 134 -6.46 -18.93 -2.53
C CYS A 134 -5.99 -19.84 -3.66
N ARG A 135 -4.87 -20.55 -3.48
CA ARG A 135 -4.40 -21.54 -4.44
C ARG A 135 -5.48 -22.57 -4.77
N ASP A 136 -6.17 -23.11 -3.76
CA ASP A 136 -7.18 -24.15 -3.98
C ASP A 136 -8.45 -23.60 -4.65
N ARG A 137 -8.83 -22.33 -4.41
CA ARG A 137 -9.89 -21.66 -5.16
C ARG A 137 -9.53 -21.49 -6.65
N LEU A 138 -8.28 -21.17 -6.93
CA LEU A 138 -7.78 -21.04 -8.31
C LEU A 138 -7.70 -22.39 -9.04
N ALA A 139 -7.47 -23.50 -8.31
CA ALA A 139 -7.58 -24.85 -8.91
C ALA A 139 -8.99 -25.14 -9.43
N ALA A 140 -10.01 -24.69 -8.71
CA ALA A 140 -11.42 -24.87 -9.08
C ALA A 140 -11.88 -23.89 -10.18
N ARG A 141 -11.25 -22.72 -10.28
CA ARG A 141 -11.57 -21.67 -11.28
C ARG A 141 -10.27 -21.05 -11.81
N PRO A 142 -9.66 -21.66 -12.84
CA PRO A 142 -8.36 -21.23 -13.32
C PRO A 142 -8.37 -19.90 -14.09
N GLU A 143 -9.53 -19.42 -14.52
CA GLU A 143 -9.70 -18.13 -15.21
C GLU A 143 -10.52 -17.20 -14.34
N ILE A 144 -9.94 -16.06 -13.98
CA ILE A 144 -10.53 -15.11 -13.03
C ILE A 144 -10.27 -13.65 -13.44
N GLU A 145 -11.12 -12.75 -12.96
CA GLU A 145 -10.76 -11.34 -12.80
C GLU A 145 -9.81 -11.22 -11.59
N LEU A 146 -8.57 -10.77 -11.83
CA LEU A 146 -7.48 -10.89 -10.85
C LEU A 146 -7.68 -10.00 -9.62
N LEU A 147 -8.04 -8.72 -9.80
CA LEU A 147 -8.10 -7.79 -8.68
C LEU A 147 -9.14 -8.19 -7.61
N PRO A 148 -10.37 -8.59 -7.95
CA PRO A 148 -11.33 -9.05 -6.96
C PRO A 148 -10.87 -10.28 -6.16
N GLU A 149 -10.13 -11.22 -6.79
CA GLU A 149 -9.59 -12.37 -6.07
C GLU A 149 -8.45 -11.97 -5.14
N MET A 150 -7.56 -11.06 -5.56
CA MET A 150 -6.51 -10.55 -4.68
C MET A 150 -7.08 -9.72 -3.52
N GLN A 151 -8.14 -8.94 -3.77
CA GLN A 151 -8.88 -8.22 -2.71
C GLN A 151 -9.55 -9.19 -1.74
N ARG A 152 -10.14 -10.27 -2.23
CA ARG A 152 -10.69 -11.32 -1.37
C ARG A 152 -9.60 -11.93 -0.49
N THR A 153 -8.49 -12.35 -1.11
CA THR A 153 -7.36 -12.96 -0.39
C THR A 153 -6.79 -12.04 0.67
N ALA A 154 -6.51 -10.77 0.34
CA ALA A 154 -6.00 -9.80 1.30
C ALA A 154 -7.01 -9.50 2.43
N LEU A 155 -8.32 -9.52 2.15
CA LEU A 155 -9.35 -9.32 3.18
C LEU A 155 -9.46 -10.54 4.12
N GLU A 156 -9.37 -11.75 3.61
CA GLU A 156 -9.37 -12.96 4.44
C GLU A 156 -8.09 -13.07 5.28
N ILE A 157 -6.92 -12.70 4.73
CA ILE A 157 -5.68 -12.59 5.50
C ILE A 157 -5.85 -11.57 6.63
N ALA A 158 -6.39 -10.37 6.34
CA ALA A 158 -6.66 -9.36 7.35
C ALA A 158 -7.64 -9.88 8.43
N GLY A 159 -8.70 -10.58 8.02
CA GLY A 159 -9.66 -11.18 8.93
C GLY A 159 -9.04 -12.21 9.87
N ARG A 160 -8.25 -13.14 9.31
CA ARG A 160 -7.59 -14.19 10.11
C ARG A 160 -6.48 -13.63 10.99
N SER A 161 -5.58 -12.84 10.43
CA SER A 161 -4.42 -12.29 11.16
C SER A 161 -4.81 -11.21 12.19
N MET A 162 -5.89 -10.48 11.94
CA MET A 162 -6.35 -9.41 12.85
C MET A 162 -7.39 -9.90 13.86
N PHE A 163 -8.27 -10.84 13.50
CA PHE A 163 -9.45 -11.17 14.31
C PHE A 163 -9.67 -12.65 14.54
N SER A 164 -8.84 -13.53 13.98
CA SER A 164 -9.11 -14.97 13.95
C SER A 164 -10.53 -15.30 13.45
N LEU A 165 -11.04 -14.47 12.54
CA LEU A 165 -12.37 -14.60 11.95
C LEU A 165 -12.26 -14.84 10.45
N GLU A 166 -13.15 -15.69 9.93
CA GLU A 166 -13.41 -15.74 8.50
C GLU A 166 -14.30 -14.56 8.11
N MET A 167 -13.84 -13.78 7.14
CA MET A 167 -14.55 -12.57 6.73
C MET A 167 -15.79 -12.84 5.89
N GLY A 168 -16.07 -14.10 5.55
CA GLY A 168 -17.21 -14.50 4.72
C GLY A 168 -18.53 -13.83 5.11
N ALA A 169 -18.84 -13.78 6.41
CA ALA A 169 -20.06 -13.14 6.91
C ALA A 169 -20.05 -11.60 6.83
N HIS A 170 -18.88 -10.96 6.92
CA HIS A 170 -18.72 -9.50 6.98
C HIS A 170 -18.12 -8.92 5.69
N GLY A 171 -17.42 -9.72 4.90
CA GLY A 171 -16.65 -9.28 3.74
C GLY A 171 -17.48 -8.61 2.65
N GLY A 172 -18.71 -9.08 2.42
CA GLY A 172 -19.63 -8.47 1.46
C GLY A 172 -20.01 -7.04 1.86
N ALA A 173 -20.38 -6.83 3.12
CA ALA A 173 -20.72 -5.51 3.66
C ALA A 173 -19.50 -4.57 3.68
N LEU A 174 -18.33 -5.06 4.12
CA LEU A 174 -17.07 -4.30 4.09
C LEU A 174 -16.72 -3.85 2.67
N ARG A 175 -16.73 -4.78 1.70
CA ARG A 175 -16.45 -4.48 0.29
C ARG A 175 -17.40 -3.42 -0.25
N THR A 176 -18.71 -3.55 -0.01
CA THR A 176 -19.72 -2.59 -0.46
C THR A 176 -19.46 -1.20 0.09
N LEU A 177 -19.16 -1.08 1.39
CA LEU A 177 -18.85 0.20 2.02
C LEU A 177 -17.53 0.78 1.51
N LEU A 178 -16.47 -0.02 1.34
CA LEU A 178 -15.18 0.42 0.81
C LEU A 178 -15.31 0.92 -0.64
N ILE A 179 -16.03 0.22 -1.51
CA ILE A 179 -16.30 0.65 -2.89
C ILE A 179 -17.07 1.96 -2.89
N ARG A 180 -18.16 2.07 -2.09
CA ARG A 180 -18.94 3.31 -1.98
C ARG A 180 -18.07 4.48 -1.51
N PHE A 181 -17.21 4.26 -0.52
CA PHE A 181 -16.28 5.28 -0.05
C PHE A 181 -15.32 5.71 -1.17
N ALA A 182 -14.62 4.78 -1.80
CA ALA A 182 -13.62 5.05 -2.83
C ALA A 182 -14.20 5.76 -4.06
N THR A 183 -15.43 5.40 -4.46
CA THR A 183 -16.07 5.93 -5.67
C THR A 183 -16.80 7.27 -5.45
N GLN A 184 -17.36 7.50 -4.26
CA GLN A 184 -18.25 8.62 -4.00
C GLN A 184 -17.69 9.64 -3.00
N LEU A 185 -17.02 9.21 -1.94
CA LEU A 185 -16.69 10.06 -0.79
C LEU A 185 -15.20 10.44 -0.70
N ALA A 186 -14.30 9.60 -1.22
CA ALA A 186 -12.85 9.85 -1.21
C ALA A 186 -12.39 10.89 -2.26
N ARG A 187 -13.27 11.28 -3.20
CA ARG A 187 -12.95 12.27 -4.22
C ARG A 187 -13.17 13.68 -3.67
N PRO A 188 -12.14 14.55 -3.70
CA PRO A 188 -12.33 15.92 -3.26
C PRO A 188 -13.27 16.67 -4.22
N SER A 189 -14.27 17.37 -3.65
CA SER A 189 -14.99 18.37 -4.39
C SER A 189 -14.16 19.67 -4.51
N PRO A 190 -14.41 20.55 -5.48
CA PRO A 190 -13.75 21.86 -5.53
C PRO A 190 -13.89 22.65 -4.21
N LEU A 191 -15.02 22.54 -3.53
CA LEU A 191 -15.26 23.17 -2.24
C LEU A 191 -14.40 22.55 -1.12
N ASP A 192 -14.16 21.25 -1.12
CA ASP A 192 -13.26 20.62 -0.15
C ASP A 192 -11.84 21.15 -0.22
N LEU A 193 -11.42 21.59 -1.42
CA LEU A 193 -10.08 22.15 -1.66
C LEU A 193 -9.98 23.63 -1.29
N LEU A 194 -11.07 24.38 -1.43
CA LEU A 194 -11.13 25.83 -1.20
C LEU A 194 -11.48 26.17 0.24
N LEU A 195 -12.41 25.42 0.85
CA LEU A 195 -12.92 25.74 2.18
C LEU A 195 -11.89 25.43 3.29
N PRO A 196 -11.73 26.30 4.29
CA PRO A 196 -11.02 25.98 5.52
C PRO A 196 -11.59 24.72 6.20
N ALA A 197 -10.75 24.03 6.96
CA ALA A 197 -11.12 22.75 7.61
C ALA A 197 -12.36 22.81 8.50
N GLY A 198 -12.70 23.98 9.05
CA GLY A 198 -13.87 24.17 9.95
C GLY A 198 -15.18 24.47 9.23
N ILE A 199 -15.16 24.74 7.91
CA ILE A 199 -16.38 25.06 7.15
C ILE A 199 -16.93 23.80 6.50
N PRO A 200 -18.22 23.42 6.78
CA PRO A 200 -18.83 22.23 6.19
C PRO A 200 -18.95 22.30 4.67
N SER A 201 -18.71 21.19 3.99
CA SER A 201 -19.02 21.02 2.56
C SER A 201 -20.30 20.24 2.37
N PHE A 202 -20.88 20.30 1.18
CA PHE A 202 -22.10 19.55 0.82
C PHE A 202 -21.96 18.03 1.01
N GLN A 203 -20.73 17.49 0.89
CA GLN A 203 -20.48 16.07 1.06
C GLN A 203 -20.37 15.63 2.53
N ASP A 204 -20.23 16.55 3.48
CA ASP A 204 -20.00 16.19 4.88
C ASP A 204 -21.20 15.51 5.54
N ALA A 205 -22.43 15.77 5.08
CA ALA A 205 -23.62 15.03 5.51
C ALA A 205 -23.55 13.55 5.08
N ALA A 206 -23.18 13.30 3.83
CA ALA A 206 -23.01 11.95 3.30
C ALA A 206 -21.83 11.23 3.99
N ARG A 207 -20.73 11.95 4.25
CA ARG A 207 -19.58 11.44 5.00
C ARG A 207 -19.92 11.07 6.44
N ARG A 208 -20.75 11.89 7.14
CA ARG A 208 -21.24 11.56 8.50
C ARG A 208 -22.17 10.34 8.51
N ARG A 209 -23.05 10.22 7.50
CA ARG A 209 -23.90 9.03 7.36
C ARG A 209 -23.05 7.78 7.14
N PHE A 210 -22.10 7.85 6.22
CA PHE A 210 -21.13 6.76 5.98
C PHE A 210 -20.38 6.38 7.26
N ARG A 211 -19.87 7.35 8.03
CA ARG A 211 -19.15 7.09 9.28
C ARG A 211 -20.01 6.29 10.26
N ARG A 212 -21.29 6.59 10.41
CA ARG A 212 -22.19 5.82 11.29
C ARG A 212 -22.33 4.37 10.84
N GLU A 213 -22.60 4.15 9.56
CA GLU A 213 -22.75 2.81 8.98
C GLU A 213 -21.45 2.00 9.10
N TRP A 214 -20.33 2.64 8.80
CA TRP A 214 -19.00 2.03 8.89
C TRP A 214 -18.64 1.67 10.33
N THR A 215 -18.79 2.59 11.28
CA THR A 215 -18.49 2.35 12.69
C THR A 215 -19.37 1.25 13.28
N ALA A 216 -20.65 1.18 12.89
CA ALA A 216 -21.54 0.10 13.32
C ALA A 216 -21.07 -1.27 12.82
N LEU A 217 -20.61 -1.36 11.56
CA LEU A 217 -20.07 -2.62 11.02
C LEU A 217 -18.77 -3.02 11.74
N ILE A 218 -17.86 -2.08 11.96
CA ILE A 218 -16.61 -2.36 12.70
C ILE A 218 -16.90 -2.81 14.12
N ALA A 219 -17.85 -2.16 14.82
CA ALA A 219 -18.26 -2.59 16.17
C ALA A 219 -18.81 -4.01 16.16
N THR A 220 -19.59 -4.41 15.14
CA THR A 220 -20.09 -5.79 15.01
C THR A 220 -18.94 -6.80 14.88
N ILE A 221 -17.89 -6.48 14.12
CA ILE A 221 -16.70 -7.35 13.97
C ILE A 221 -15.96 -7.45 15.30
N VAL A 222 -15.75 -6.33 15.98
CA VAL A 222 -15.08 -6.28 17.30
C VAL A 222 -15.87 -7.10 18.32
N ASP A 223 -17.21 -7.00 18.33
CA ASP A 223 -18.07 -7.76 19.23
C ASP A 223 -18.08 -9.25 18.90
N ALA A 224 -18.10 -9.62 17.62
CA ALA A 224 -17.97 -11.01 17.21
C ALA A 224 -16.65 -11.61 17.69
N ARG A 225 -15.55 -10.86 17.55
CA ARG A 225 -14.23 -11.26 18.02
C ARG A 225 -14.16 -11.41 19.54
N ALA A 226 -14.75 -10.48 20.29
CA ALA A 226 -14.76 -10.51 21.75
C ALA A 226 -15.52 -11.72 22.35
N ARG A 227 -16.39 -12.37 21.57
CA ARG A 227 -17.13 -13.58 21.99
C ARG A 227 -16.34 -14.88 21.84
N LEU A 228 -15.20 -14.86 21.15
CA LEU A 228 -14.37 -16.05 21.01
C LEU A 228 -13.76 -16.43 22.37
N PRO A 229 -13.65 -17.73 22.70
CA PRO A 229 -13.05 -18.19 23.95
C PRO A 229 -11.64 -17.62 24.15
N ALA A 230 -11.22 -17.42 25.37
CA ALA A 230 -9.84 -17.05 25.70
C ALA A 230 -8.87 -18.20 25.32
N THR A 231 -7.62 -17.87 25.02
CA THR A 231 -6.53 -18.81 24.74
C THR A 231 -5.31 -18.49 25.58
N ASP A 232 -4.39 -19.45 25.75
CA ASP A 232 -3.19 -19.29 26.58
C ASP A 232 -2.15 -18.27 26.01
N GLY A 233 -2.40 -17.73 24.82
CA GLY A 233 -1.53 -16.73 24.20
C GLY A 233 -2.29 -15.90 23.14
N PRO A 234 -1.66 -14.83 22.59
CA PRO A 234 -2.28 -14.01 21.56
C PRO A 234 -2.43 -14.81 20.26
N ARG A 235 -3.66 -14.97 19.78
CA ARG A 235 -4.00 -15.67 18.54
C ARG A 235 -3.81 -14.79 17.31
N ASP A 236 -3.99 -13.50 17.49
CA ASP A 236 -4.09 -12.54 16.42
C ASP A 236 -3.72 -11.12 16.88
N LEU A 237 -3.75 -10.20 15.93
CA LEU A 237 -3.42 -8.80 16.17
C LEU A 237 -4.39 -8.12 17.15
N PHE A 238 -5.65 -8.54 17.21
CA PHE A 238 -6.64 -7.94 18.12
C PHE A 238 -6.33 -8.30 19.58
N ASP A 239 -5.98 -9.54 19.90
CA ASP A 239 -5.53 -9.92 21.25
C ASP A 239 -4.32 -9.07 21.66
N MET A 240 -3.36 -8.90 20.73
CA MET A 240 -2.18 -8.06 20.98
C MET A 240 -2.55 -6.59 21.19
N LEU A 241 -3.53 -6.03 20.45
CA LEU A 241 -4.00 -4.66 20.61
C LEU A 241 -4.71 -4.43 21.94
N VAL A 242 -5.54 -5.36 22.36
CA VAL A 242 -6.27 -5.29 23.65
C VAL A 242 -5.29 -5.36 24.83
N ALA A 243 -4.27 -6.21 24.71
CA ALA A 243 -3.23 -6.36 25.75
C ALA A 243 -2.19 -5.21 25.73
N ALA A 244 -2.07 -4.49 24.62
CA ALA A 244 -1.03 -3.48 24.45
C ALA A 244 -1.17 -2.31 25.42
N ARG A 245 -0.03 -1.86 25.92
CA ARG A 245 0.08 -0.66 26.78
C ARG A 245 1.15 0.25 26.22
N ASP A 246 0.91 1.54 26.30
CA ASP A 246 1.95 2.54 26.00
C ASP A 246 3.07 2.41 27.04
N PRO A 247 4.32 2.17 26.60
CA PRO A 247 5.45 1.99 27.52
C PRO A 247 5.78 3.22 28.36
N GLU A 248 5.31 4.43 28.00
CA GLU A 248 5.54 5.66 28.78
C GLU A 248 4.41 5.93 29.77
N THR A 249 3.15 5.67 29.40
CA THR A 249 1.99 6.03 30.23
C THR A 249 1.30 4.84 30.89
N GLY A 250 1.57 3.61 30.42
CA GLY A 250 0.87 2.41 30.87
C GLY A 250 -0.57 2.29 30.35
N GLU A 251 -1.06 3.27 29.60
CA GLU A 251 -2.44 3.30 29.09
C GLU A 251 -2.63 2.37 27.89
N GLY A 252 -3.78 1.72 27.83
CA GLY A 252 -4.25 0.95 26.68
C GLY A 252 -5.22 1.74 25.81
N PHE A 253 -5.80 1.06 24.82
CA PHE A 253 -6.83 1.64 23.96
C PHE A 253 -8.22 1.53 24.61
N SER A 254 -9.01 2.61 24.55
CA SER A 254 -10.45 2.53 24.78
C SER A 254 -11.13 1.72 23.67
N ARG A 255 -12.39 1.30 23.91
CA ARG A 255 -13.18 0.57 22.88
C ARG A 255 -13.31 1.39 21.58
N GLU A 256 -13.55 2.69 21.68
CA GLU A 256 -13.65 3.57 20.50
C GLU A 256 -12.32 3.65 19.73
N GLN A 257 -11.22 3.83 20.46
CA GLN A 257 -9.88 3.82 19.87
C GLN A 257 -9.57 2.47 19.20
N LEU A 258 -9.94 1.34 19.84
CA LEU A 258 -9.78 0.01 19.23
C LEU A 258 -10.55 -0.08 17.91
N CYS A 259 -11.79 0.38 17.85
CA CYS A 259 -12.57 0.41 16.60
C CYS A 259 -11.88 1.25 15.51
N ASP A 260 -11.30 2.40 15.86
CA ASP A 260 -10.58 3.25 14.91
C ASP A 260 -9.26 2.60 14.44
N GLN A 261 -8.55 1.89 15.33
CA GLN A 261 -7.37 1.12 14.92
C GLN A 261 -7.75 -0.04 13.99
N VAL A 262 -8.79 -0.79 14.33
CA VAL A 262 -9.34 -1.87 13.52
C VAL A 262 -9.73 -1.36 12.12
N ALA A 263 -10.48 -0.27 12.04
CA ALA A 263 -10.86 0.38 10.79
C ALA A 263 -9.63 0.80 9.95
N THR A 264 -8.61 1.34 10.65
CA THR A 264 -7.34 1.75 10.02
C THR A 264 -6.60 0.55 9.44
N MET A 265 -6.51 -0.55 10.18
CA MET A 265 -5.78 -1.74 9.78
C MET A 265 -6.46 -2.48 8.63
N ILE A 266 -7.80 -2.62 8.67
CA ILE A 266 -8.58 -3.22 7.57
C ILE A 266 -8.36 -2.43 6.28
N LEU A 267 -8.50 -1.11 6.32
CA LEU A 267 -8.30 -0.30 5.11
C LEU A 267 -6.87 -0.39 4.60
N ALA A 268 -5.91 -0.19 5.50
CA ALA A 268 -4.50 -0.09 5.12
C ALA A 268 -3.94 -1.43 4.62
N GLY A 269 -4.35 -2.56 5.20
CA GLY A 269 -3.87 -3.89 4.84
C GLY A 269 -4.55 -4.47 3.59
N HIS A 270 -5.86 -4.32 3.48
CA HIS A 270 -6.63 -4.97 2.41
C HIS A 270 -6.29 -4.44 1.00
N GLU A 271 -6.49 -3.15 0.76
CA GLU A 271 -6.37 -2.56 -0.58
C GLU A 271 -4.91 -2.55 -1.08
N THR A 272 -3.97 -2.19 -0.21
CA THR A 272 -2.56 -2.03 -0.60
C THR A 272 -1.91 -3.38 -0.92
N THR A 273 -2.20 -4.42 -0.15
CA THR A 273 -1.69 -5.77 -0.41
C THR A 273 -2.31 -6.37 -1.67
N ALA A 274 -3.63 -6.22 -1.85
CA ALA A 274 -4.31 -6.68 -3.06
C ALA A 274 -3.70 -6.08 -4.33
N LEU A 275 -3.41 -4.78 -4.32
CA LEU A 275 -2.77 -4.10 -5.46
C LEU A 275 -1.30 -4.50 -5.65
N THR A 276 -0.57 -4.75 -4.57
CA THR A 276 0.80 -5.27 -4.63
C THR A 276 0.82 -6.64 -5.30
N LEU A 277 -0.08 -7.53 -4.92
CA LEU A 277 -0.23 -8.86 -5.53
C LEU A 277 -0.70 -8.77 -6.99
N PHE A 278 -1.71 -7.93 -7.27
CA PHE A 278 -2.20 -7.70 -8.62
C PHE A 278 -1.09 -7.27 -9.57
N TRP A 279 -0.32 -6.23 -9.22
CA TRP A 279 0.75 -5.73 -10.07
C TRP A 279 1.94 -6.70 -10.15
N SER A 280 2.27 -7.42 -9.08
CA SER A 280 3.32 -8.45 -9.11
C SER A 280 2.97 -9.59 -10.08
N LEU A 281 1.74 -10.10 -10.02
CA LEU A 281 1.26 -11.16 -10.92
C LEU A 281 1.14 -10.66 -12.36
N SER A 282 0.69 -9.42 -12.57
CA SER A 282 0.61 -8.80 -13.91
C SER A 282 1.98 -8.64 -14.55
N LEU A 283 3.00 -8.26 -13.81
CA LEU A 283 4.38 -8.17 -14.28
C LEU A 283 4.98 -9.54 -14.56
N LEU A 284 4.74 -10.51 -13.70
CA LEU A 284 5.21 -11.89 -13.90
C LEU A 284 4.55 -12.58 -15.08
N ALA A 285 3.28 -12.29 -15.36
CA ALA A 285 2.59 -12.82 -16.54
C ALA A 285 3.24 -12.36 -17.87
N GLN A 286 3.90 -11.19 -17.84
CA GLN A 286 4.61 -10.60 -18.97
C GLN A 286 6.12 -10.90 -18.94
N SER A 287 6.64 -11.57 -17.92
CA SER A 287 8.07 -11.90 -17.75
C SER A 287 8.25 -13.37 -17.38
N PRO A 288 8.21 -14.28 -18.38
CA PRO A 288 8.32 -15.72 -18.17
C PRO A 288 9.59 -16.15 -17.43
N SER A 289 10.72 -15.50 -17.69
CA SER A 289 11.99 -15.79 -17.01
C SER A 289 11.93 -15.50 -15.51
N TRP A 290 11.42 -14.33 -15.10
CA TRP A 290 11.25 -14.03 -13.68
C TRP A 290 10.15 -14.89 -13.03
N GLN A 291 9.09 -15.20 -13.77
CA GLN A 291 8.04 -16.09 -13.28
C GLN A 291 8.59 -17.50 -13.00
N SER A 292 9.46 -18.03 -13.89
CA SER A 292 10.12 -19.33 -13.68
C SER A 292 11.06 -19.30 -12.48
N ARG A 293 11.87 -18.26 -12.32
CA ARG A 293 12.77 -18.12 -11.15
C ARG A 293 12.02 -18.11 -9.83
N VAL A 294 10.89 -17.40 -9.75
CA VAL A 294 10.01 -17.40 -8.56
C VAL A 294 9.43 -18.80 -8.32
N ALA A 295 8.99 -19.49 -9.37
CA ALA A 295 8.44 -20.82 -9.25
C ALA A 295 9.48 -21.85 -8.77
N ASP A 296 10.71 -21.76 -9.27
CA ASP A 296 11.81 -22.63 -8.87
C ASP A 296 12.21 -22.39 -7.42
N GLU A 297 12.31 -21.13 -7.01
CA GLU A 297 12.57 -20.74 -5.63
C GLU A 297 11.49 -21.27 -4.68
N ALA A 298 10.21 -21.07 -5.01
CA ALA A 298 9.08 -21.52 -4.19
C ALA A 298 9.02 -23.06 -4.09
N ARG A 299 9.29 -23.77 -5.17
CA ARG A 299 9.34 -25.25 -5.17
C ARG A 299 10.51 -25.81 -4.37
N ALA A 300 11.65 -25.14 -4.38
CA ALA A 300 12.82 -25.51 -3.58
C ALA A 300 12.64 -25.24 -2.08
N ASN A 301 11.71 -24.35 -1.71
CA ASN A 301 11.46 -23.91 -0.35
C ASN A 301 9.97 -24.03 0.00
N PRO A 302 9.40 -25.26 0.04
CA PRO A 302 8.03 -25.46 0.47
C PRO A 302 7.84 -25.00 1.91
N PHE A 303 6.66 -24.51 2.24
CA PHE A 303 6.32 -24.05 3.60
C PHE A 303 4.84 -24.28 3.91
N GLY A 304 4.58 -24.31 5.20
CA GLY A 304 3.24 -24.36 5.81
C GLY A 304 3.04 -23.24 6.82
N PRO A 305 1.95 -23.27 7.58
CA PRO A 305 1.66 -22.25 8.58
C PRO A 305 2.74 -22.13 9.67
N ASP A 306 3.34 -23.27 10.07
CA ASP A 306 4.27 -23.31 11.21
C ASP A 306 5.67 -22.74 10.89
N ASP A 307 6.09 -22.80 9.63
CA ASP A 307 7.42 -22.33 9.17
C ASP A 307 7.37 -21.16 8.19
N ALA A 308 6.19 -20.55 8.01
CA ALA A 308 5.98 -19.43 7.10
C ALA A 308 6.85 -18.21 7.41
N SER A 309 7.22 -17.98 8.67
CA SER A 309 8.14 -16.92 9.05
C SER A 309 9.58 -17.22 8.61
N ASP A 310 9.99 -18.46 8.75
CA ASP A 310 11.37 -18.89 8.55
C ASP A 310 11.74 -19.01 7.07
N VAL A 311 10.76 -19.36 6.24
CA VAL A 311 10.96 -19.48 4.78
C VAL A 311 11.27 -18.14 4.13
N LEU A 312 10.83 -17.02 4.68
CA LEU A 312 10.98 -15.67 4.09
C LEU A 312 12.42 -15.31 3.76
N ALA A 313 13.40 -15.78 4.54
CA ALA A 313 14.81 -15.56 4.29
C ALA A 313 15.32 -16.36 3.07
N ARG A 314 14.63 -17.42 2.68
CA ARG A 314 14.94 -18.28 1.53
C ARG A 314 14.18 -17.94 0.26
N LEU A 315 13.44 -16.80 0.25
CA LEU A 315 12.65 -16.31 -0.88
C LEU A 315 13.17 -14.95 -1.41
N PRO A 316 14.47 -14.77 -1.67
CA PRO A 316 15.02 -13.49 -2.12
C PRO A 316 14.54 -13.10 -3.53
N VAL A 317 14.33 -14.04 -4.46
CA VAL A 317 13.83 -13.76 -5.81
C VAL A 317 12.40 -13.25 -5.75
N THR A 318 11.54 -13.92 -5.00
CA THR A 318 10.15 -13.50 -4.80
C THR A 318 10.08 -12.13 -4.14
N ARG A 319 10.90 -11.88 -3.12
CA ARG A 319 11.01 -10.58 -2.47
C ARG A 319 11.47 -9.49 -3.43
N ALA A 320 12.45 -9.77 -4.30
CA ALA A 320 12.94 -8.84 -5.31
C ALA A 320 11.83 -8.46 -6.31
N VAL A 321 11.03 -9.43 -6.76
CA VAL A 321 9.87 -9.19 -7.63
C VAL A 321 8.84 -8.29 -6.95
N VAL A 322 8.47 -8.56 -5.70
CA VAL A 322 7.53 -7.71 -4.94
C VAL A 322 8.09 -6.31 -4.76
N SER A 323 9.40 -6.18 -4.45
CA SER A 323 10.05 -4.87 -4.30
C SER A 323 10.03 -4.06 -5.59
N GLU A 324 10.29 -4.70 -6.73
CA GLU A 324 10.25 -4.04 -8.05
C GLU A 324 8.81 -3.68 -8.46
N ALA A 325 7.83 -4.53 -8.14
CA ALA A 325 6.42 -4.21 -8.34
C ALA A 325 6.01 -2.98 -7.50
N LEU A 326 6.44 -2.89 -6.25
CA LEU A 326 6.22 -1.72 -5.38
C LEU A 326 6.98 -0.47 -5.86
N ARG A 327 8.12 -0.63 -6.55
CA ARG A 327 8.80 0.49 -7.21
C ARG A 327 7.98 1.02 -8.37
N LEU A 328 7.55 0.14 -9.26
CA LEU A 328 6.80 0.52 -10.45
C LEU A 328 5.36 0.92 -10.16
N TYR A 329 4.70 0.23 -9.25
CA TYR A 329 3.28 0.45 -8.93
C TYR A 329 3.05 0.59 -7.42
N PRO A 330 3.64 1.65 -6.78
CA PRO A 330 3.43 1.86 -5.35
C PRO A 330 1.94 2.10 -5.07
N PRO A 331 1.28 1.31 -4.22
CA PRO A 331 -0.13 1.54 -3.88
C PRO A 331 -0.36 2.95 -3.33
N ALA A 332 0.49 3.41 -2.42
CA ALA A 332 0.52 4.81 -1.96
C ALA A 332 1.43 5.65 -2.89
N PHE A 333 0.87 6.15 -3.97
CA PHE A 333 1.64 6.84 -5.01
C PHE A 333 2.11 8.25 -4.64
N MET A 334 1.58 8.84 -3.54
CA MET A 334 1.93 10.19 -3.09
C MET A 334 1.81 10.33 -1.57
N ILE A 335 2.81 10.93 -0.96
CA ILE A 335 2.85 11.36 0.44
C ILE A 335 2.76 12.88 0.46
N THR A 336 1.78 13.45 1.19
CA THR A 336 1.64 14.90 1.32
C THR A 336 1.88 15.36 2.76
N ARG A 337 2.48 16.53 2.90
CA ARG A 337 2.71 17.21 4.17
C ARG A 337 2.39 18.70 4.04
N ALA A 338 1.96 19.33 5.12
CA ALA A 338 1.80 20.78 5.22
C ALA A 338 2.88 21.34 6.16
N ALA A 339 3.63 22.34 5.70
CA ALA A 339 4.66 22.99 6.51
C ALA A 339 4.01 23.89 7.56
N SER A 340 4.25 23.63 8.85
CA SER A 340 3.75 24.44 9.97
C SER A 340 4.50 25.77 10.11
N LYS A 341 5.79 25.77 9.80
CA LYS A 341 6.68 26.93 9.79
C LYS A 341 7.44 26.97 8.47
N ARG A 342 7.99 28.15 8.13
CA ARG A 342 8.94 28.29 7.02
C ARG A 342 10.14 27.38 7.25
N ASP A 343 10.62 26.78 6.17
CA ASP A 343 11.75 25.85 6.18
C ASP A 343 12.56 25.94 4.87
N VAL A 344 13.74 25.34 4.86
CA VAL A 344 14.57 25.15 3.67
C VAL A 344 15.04 23.70 3.67
N ALA A 345 14.66 22.94 2.64
CA ALA A 345 15.07 21.55 2.47
C ALA A 345 16.03 21.45 1.26
N ASN A 346 17.31 21.21 1.54
CA ASN A 346 18.40 21.13 0.56
C ASN A 346 18.30 22.24 -0.53
N GLY A 347 18.31 23.51 -0.11
CA GLY A 347 18.21 24.67 -0.99
C GLY A 347 16.79 25.01 -1.47
N THR A 348 15.80 24.14 -1.29
CA THR A 348 14.42 24.41 -1.68
C THR A 348 13.69 25.14 -0.56
N LEU A 349 13.23 26.39 -0.84
CA LEU A 349 12.43 27.17 0.11
C LEU A 349 11.01 26.60 0.23
N ILE A 350 10.58 26.36 1.46
CA ILE A 350 9.25 25.85 1.80
C ILE A 350 8.59 26.86 2.75
N PRO A 351 7.69 27.74 2.26
CA PRO A 351 6.98 28.68 3.12
C PRO A 351 6.02 28.00 4.08
N ARG A 352 5.68 28.69 5.16
CA ARG A 352 4.59 28.27 6.06
C ARG A 352 3.30 28.04 5.27
N GLY A 353 2.62 26.93 5.54
CA GLY A 353 1.37 26.55 4.86
C GLY A 353 1.54 25.94 3.48
N ALA A 354 2.77 25.87 2.95
CA ALA A 354 3.02 25.17 1.70
C ALA A 354 2.70 23.67 1.85
N THR A 355 2.19 23.09 0.77
CA THR A 355 2.03 21.62 0.67
C THR A 355 3.29 21.05 0.04
N VAL A 356 3.95 20.15 0.75
CA VAL A 356 5.05 19.35 0.24
C VAL A 356 4.51 17.99 -0.19
N ALA A 357 4.73 17.66 -1.45
CA ALA A 357 4.45 16.33 -2.02
C ALA A 357 5.76 15.57 -2.20
N ILE A 358 5.78 14.33 -1.76
CA ILE A 358 6.80 13.33 -2.08
C ILE A 358 6.02 12.23 -2.77
N ALA A 359 6.26 12.02 -4.05
CA ALA A 359 5.49 11.10 -4.86
C ALA A 359 6.31 9.82 -5.16
N PRO A 360 6.13 8.70 -4.44
CA PRO A 360 6.77 7.43 -4.78
C PRO A 360 6.61 7.06 -6.24
N TRP A 361 5.46 7.32 -6.85
CA TRP A 361 5.23 7.13 -8.28
C TRP A 361 6.26 7.83 -9.18
N VAL A 362 6.59 9.08 -8.87
CA VAL A 362 7.57 9.89 -9.59
C VAL A 362 8.99 9.54 -9.16
N LEU A 363 9.23 9.52 -7.85
CA LEU A 363 10.53 9.29 -7.24
C LEU A 363 11.15 7.95 -7.68
N HIS A 364 10.35 6.90 -7.72
CA HIS A 364 10.78 5.56 -8.15
C HIS A 364 10.99 5.43 -9.66
N ARG A 365 10.67 6.48 -10.43
CA ARG A 365 10.89 6.59 -11.87
C ARG A 365 11.79 7.77 -12.24
N HIS A 366 12.42 8.41 -11.25
CA HIS A 366 13.23 9.60 -11.46
C HIS A 366 14.53 9.24 -12.16
N THR A 367 14.81 9.91 -13.29
CA THR A 367 15.92 9.57 -14.19
C THR A 367 17.30 9.72 -13.56
N LEU A 368 17.45 10.63 -12.59
CA LEU A 368 18.72 10.81 -11.86
C LEU A 368 18.94 9.74 -10.77
N LEU A 369 17.92 9.00 -10.38
CA LEU A 369 17.98 8.06 -9.26
C LEU A 369 17.96 6.58 -9.70
N TRP A 370 17.36 6.32 -10.87
CA TRP A 370 17.15 4.95 -11.35
C TRP A 370 17.65 4.82 -12.79
N PRO A 371 18.65 3.97 -13.04
CA PRO A 371 18.97 3.55 -14.40
C PRO A 371 17.78 2.82 -15.01
N ASP A 372 17.41 3.11 -16.25
CA ASP A 372 16.28 2.48 -16.92
C ASP A 372 14.99 2.48 -16.06
N PRO A 373 14.49 3.66 -15.63
CA PRO A 373 13.47 3.76 -14.60
C PRO A 373 12.13 3.14 -15.00
N ALA A 374 11.86 2.97 -16.29
CA ALA A 374 10.63 2.35 -16.81
C ALA A 374 10.69 0.81 -16.86
N ALA A 375 11.90 0.22 -16.85
CA ALA A 375 12.05 -1.23 -16.99
C ALA A 375 11.67 -1.98 -15.71
N PHE A 376 11.00 -3.14 -15.87
CA PHE A 376 10.82 -4.12 -14.80
C PHE A 376 12.09 -4.96 -14.67
N ASP A 377 12.82 -4.74 -13.61
CA ASP A 377 14.11 -5.40 -13.35
C ASP A 377 14.25 -5.75 -11.85
N PRO A 378 13.70 -6.89 -11.42
CA PRO A 378 13.86 -7.35 -10.04
C PRO A 378 15.31 -7.55 -9.60
N ALA A 379 16.26 -7.67 -10.54
CA ALA A 379 17.69 -7.78 -10.17
C ALA A 379 18.19 -6.62 -9.33
N ARG A 380 17.55 -5.44 -9.42
CA ARG A 380 17.85 -4.26 -8.58
C ARG A 380 17.71 -4.53 -7.08
N PHE A 381 16.90 -5.51 -6.69
CA PHE A 381 16.57 -5.83 -5.30
C PHE A 381 17.05 -7.21 -4.87
N MET A 382 17.91 -7.86 -5.67
CA MET A 382 18.58 -9.07 -5.27
C MET A 382 19.61 -8.78 -4.18
N PRO A 383 19.93 -9.74 -3.29
CA PRO A 383 20.83 -9.53 -2.14
C PRO A 383 22.23 -9.01 -2.50
N ASP A 384 22.73 -9.36 -3.68
CA ASP A 384 24.04 -8.95 -4.23
C ASP A 384 23.98 -7.62 -5.01
N ALA A 385 22.80 -7.05 -5.22
CA ALA A 385 22.66 -5.78 -5.91
C ALA A 385 23.02 -4.59 -5.00
N PRO A 386 23.57 -3.50 -5.57
CA PRO A 386 23.76 -2.26 -4.83
C PRO A 386 22.42 -1.72 -4.28
N ALA A 387 22.39 -1.41 -2.99
CA ALA A 387 21.19 -0.82 -2.39
C ALA A 387 20.83 0.52 -3.07
N PRO A 388 19.56 0.80 -3.34
CA PRO A 388 19.15 2.10 -3.83
C PRO A 388 19.59 3.22 -2.87
N PRO A 389 19.88 4.44 -3.39
CA PRO A 389 20.22 5.57 -2.53
C PRO A 389 19.17 5.76 -1.43
N ARG A 390 19.61 6.09 -0.23
CA ARG A 390 18.69 6.31 0.89
C ARG A 390 17.64 7.36 0.51
N PHE A 391 16.37 7.10 0.82
CA PHE A 391 15.19 7.91 0.47
C PHE A 391 14.85 8.01 -1.02
N SER A 392 15.49 7.26 -1.90
CA SER A 392 15.06 7.15 -3.30
C SER A 392 13.99 6.07 -3.52
N TYR A 393 13.83 5.14 -2.57
CA TYR A 393 12.85 4.04 -2.59
C TYR A 393 12.00 4.09 -1.32
N LEU A 394 10.71 4.45 -1.46
CA LEU A 394 9.81 4.77 -0.35
C LEU A 394 8.43 4.06 -0.46
N PRO A 395 8.36 2.75 -0.72
CA PRO A 395 7.08 2.07 -0.87
C PRO A 395 6.24 2.09 0.42
N PHE A 396 6.91 2.20 1.57
CA PHE A 396 6.32 2.27 2.92
C PHE A 396 6.51 3.62 3.59
N GLY A 397 6.97 4.65 2.85
CA GLY A 397 7.34 5.94 3.40
C GLY A 397 8.65 5.93 4.18
N ALA A 398 8.88 6.95 5.00
CA ALA A 398 10.07 7.07 5.84
C ALA A 398 9.81 7.86 7.12
N GLY A 399 10.79 7.81 8.04
CA GLY A 399 10.80 8.56 9.29
C GLY A 399 9.84 8.03 10.34
N PRO A 400 9.45 8.85 11.33
CA PRO A 400 8.60 8.42 12.43
C PRO A 400 7.24 7.88 11.97
N ARG A 401 6.76 8.30 10.80
CA ARG A 401 5.49 7.89 10.20
C ARG A 401 5.63 6.85 9.08
N ILE A 402 6.74 6.13 9.04
CA ILE A 402 6.90 4.94 8.20
C ILE A 402 5.78 3.94 8.49
N CYS A 403 5.35 3.19 7.49
CA CYS A 403 4.33 2.15 7.67
C CYS A 403 4.69 1.24 8.85
N VAL A 404 3.78 1.12 9.82
CA VAL A 404 4.01 0.29 11.01
C VAL A 404 4.03 -1.19 10.66
N ALA A 405 3.28 -1.59 9.63
CA ALA A 405 3.13 -2.97 9.16
C ALA A 405 4.03 -3.29 7.94
N ALA A 406 5.10 -2.52 7.66
CA ALA A 406 5.91 -2.70 6.45
C ALA A 406 6.47 -4.12 6.33
N GLN A 407 6.97 -4.69 7.44
CA GLN A 407 7.50 -6.05 7.46
C GLN A 407 6.40 -7.08 7.21
N PHE A 408 5.26 -6.95 7.87
CA PHE A 408 4.12 -7.85 7.69
C PHE A 408 3.59 -7.81 6.25
N ALA A 409 3.36 -6.61 5.69
CA ALA A 409 2.87 -6.44 4.33
C ALA A 409 3.84 -7.02 3.27
N MET A 410 5.15 -6.89 3.48
CA MET A 410 6.14 -7.52 2.61
C MET A 410 6.09 -9.04 2.74
N SER A 411 6.01 -9.58 3.96
CA SER A 411 5.92 -11.01 4.21
C SER A 411 4.64 -11.60 3.59
N GLU A 412 3.52 -10.92 3.76
CA GLU A 412 2.23 -11.29 3.18
C GLU A 412 2.32 -11.40 1.65
N ALA A 413 2.82 -10.34 0.99
CA ALA A 413 2.95 -10.34 -0.46
C ALA A 413 3.90 -11.43 -0.98
N VAL A 414 5.03 -11.67 -0.29
CA VAL A 414 6.02 -12.69 -0.68
C VAL A 414 5.43 -14.10 -0.53
N LEU A 415 4.80 -14.41 0.60
CA LEU A 415 4.23 -15.75 0.84
C LEU A 415 3.09 -16.09 -0.13
N VAL A 416 2.17 -15.14 -0.36
CA VAL A 416 1.07 -15.34 -1.32
C VAL A 416 1.63 -15.52 -2.73
N LEU A 417 2.56 -14.64 -3.15
CA LEU A 417 3.15 -14.72 -4.49
C LEU A 417 3.92 -16.02 -4.71
N ALA A 418 4.74 -16.45 -3.74
CA ALA A 418 5.46 -17.72 -3.80
C ALA A 418 4.51 -18.92 -3.90
N THR A 419 3.44 -18.93 -3.10
CA THR A 419 2.43 -20.00 -3.12
C THR A 419 1.75 -20.11 -4.49
N LEU A 420 1.30 -18.97 -5.05
CA LEU A 420 0.55 -18.97 -6.31
C LEU A 420 1.45 -19.27 -7.51
N VAL A 421 2.60 -18.63 -7.62
CA VAL A 421 3.52 -18.80 -8.76
C VAL A 421 4.26 -20.15 -8.70
N GLY A 422 4.49 -20.68 -7.51
CA GLY A 422 5.02 -22.02 -7.31
C GLY A 422 4.05 -23.12 -7.82
N ALA A 423 2.73 -22.88 -7.67
CA ALA A 423 1.70 -23.83 -8.08
C ALA A 423 1.27 -23.65 -9.55
N TYR A 424 1.25 -22.40 -10.04
CA TYR A 424 0.66 -22.07 -11.35
C TYR A 424 1.59 -21.30 -12.26
N ARG A 425 1.43 -21.53 -13.56
CA ARG A 425 1.86 -20.60 -14.59
C ARG A 425 0.73 -19.58 -14.80
N VAL A 426 1.07 -18.31 -14.66
CA VAL A 426 0.14 -17.19 -14.75
C VAL A 426 0.29 -16.52 -16.11
N SER A 427 -0.81 -16.26 -16.79
CA SER A 427 -0.85 -15.52 -18.06
C SER A 427 -2.05 -14.58 -18.10
N SER A 428 -1.90 -13.43 -18.77
CA SER A 428 -3.01 -12.53 -19.06
C SER A 428 -3.87 -13.12 -20.19
N LEU A 429 -5.19 -13.00 -20.04
CA LEU A 429 -6.16 -13.36 -21.06
C LEU A 429 -6.60 -12.16 -21.89
N ASP A 430 -6.33 -10.94 -21.42
CA ASP A 430 -6.72 -9.72 -22.10
C ASP A 430 -5.71 -9.35 -23.19
N ALA A 431 -6.22 -9.04 -24.39
CA ALA A 431 -5.40 -8.55 -25.50
C ALA A 431 -4.89 -7.11 -25.28
N ALA A 432 -5.61 -6.34 -24.49
CA ALA A 432 -5.27 -4.95 -24.20
C ALA A 432 -4.53 -4.82 -22.88
N GLU A 433 -3.42 -4.07 -22.91
CA GLU A 433 -2.64 -3.78 -21.70
C GLU A 433 -3.45 -3.03 -20.64
N VAL A 434 -3.30 -3.47 -19.40
CA VAL A 434 -3.86 -2.81 -18.23
C VAL A 434 -2.95 -1.66 -17.82
N ARG A 435 -3.52 -0.47 -17.66
CA ARG A 435 -2.78 0.74 -17.27
C ARG A 435 -3.07 1.16 -15.84
N PRO A 436 -2.10 1.74 -15.13
CA PRO A 436 -2.32 2.24 -13.78
C PRO A 436 -3.12 3.53 -13.76
N ILE A 437 -4.06 3.66 -12.84
CA ILE A 437 -4.73 4.91 -12.51
C ILE A 437 -4.55 5.23 -11.03
N GLY A 438 -4.22 6.51 -10.73
CA GLY A 438 -4.14 7.02 -9.37
C GLY A 438 -5.47 7.61 -8.92
N ARG A 439 -6.07 6.99 -7.92
CA ARG A 439 -7.24 7.54 -7.20
C ARG A 439 -6.86 7.74 -5.73
N VAL A 440 -7.30 6.85 -4.86
CA VAL A 440 -6.77 6.75 -3.49
C VAL A 440 -5.46 5.96 -3.50
N THR A 441 -5.41 4.93 -4.34
CA THR A 441 -4.32 4.00 -4.56
C THR A 441 -4.02 3.86 -6.06
N THR A 442 -2.92 3.17 -6.42
CA THR A 442 -2.56 2.87 -7.82
C THR A 442 -3.32 1.65 -8.30
N GLN A 443 -4.48 1.85 -8.91
CA GLN A 443 -5.39 0.81 -9.37
C GLN A 443 -5.23 0.51 -10.88
N PRO A 444 -5.69 -0.65 -11.39
CA PRO A 444 -5.86 -0.87 -12.83
C PRO A 444 -7.01 0.00 -13.37
N ASP A 445 -6.89 0.40 -14.64
CA ASP A 445 -7.89 1.24 -15.34
C ASP A 445 -9.16 0.46 -15.73
N ARG A 446 -9.07 -0.86 -15.78
CA ARG A 446 -10.14 -1.79 -16.21
C ARG A 446 -10.05 -3.13 -15.48
N PRO A 447 -11.11 -3.95 -15.49
CA PRO A 447 -11.05 -5.36 -15.15
C PRO A 447 -9.97 -6.06 -15.94
N ALA A 448 -9.25 -6.99 -15.31
CA ALA A 448 -8.15 -7.72 -15.94
C ALA A 448 -8.29 -9.23 -15.64
N HIS A 449 -8.31 -10.04 -16.69
CA HIS A 449 -8.53 -11.48 -16.61
C HIS A 449 -7.23 -12.25 -16.77
N PHE A 450 -7.04 -13.24 -15.93
CA PHE A 450 -5.83 -14.05 -15.89
C PHE A 450 -6.18 -15.53 -15.83
N SER A 451 -5.30 -16.32 -16.44
CA SER A 451 -5.33 -17.78 -16.37
C SER A 451 -4.23 -18.30 -15.46
N PHE A 452 -4.57 -19.31 -14.65
CA PHE A 452 -3.70 -20.01 -13.71
C PHE A 452 -3.63 -21.49 -14.08
N VAL A 453 -2.64 -21.87 -14.88
CA VAL A 453 -2.43 -23.25 -15.34
C VAL A 453 -1.48 -23.95 -14.38
N ALA A 454 -1.92 -25.08 -13.82
CA ALA A 454 -1.11 -25.86 -12.89
C ALA A 454 0.24 -26.25 -13.50
N ARG A 455 1.34 -26.07 -12.74
CA ARG A 455 2.68 -26.50 -13.16
C ARG A 455 2.83 -28.01 -12.95
N ASN A 456 3.26 -28.71 -13.99
CA ASN A 456 3.56 -30.13 -13.90
C ASN A 456 4.80 -30.35 -13.03
N ARG A 457 4.71 -31.29 -12.07
CA ARG A 457 5.82 -31.64 -11.15
C ARG A 457 7.10 -32.16 -11.82
N ARG A 458 7.15 -32.35 -13.15
CA ARG A 458 8.24 -33.03 -13.86
C ARG A 458 8.72 -32.41 -15.17
N ARG A 459 8.22 -31.25 -15.66
CA ARG A 459 8.56 -30.76 -17.01
C ARG A 459 8.82 -29.25 -17.19
N ASP A 460 8.62 -28.41 -16.18
CA ASP A 460 8.80 -26.95 -16.33
C ASP A 460 9.92 -26.43 -15.42
#